data_770b8df34f10d08ad4a0967e847994cd
#
_entry.id   770b8df34f10d08ad4a0967e847994cd
#
_cell.length_a   1.000
_cell.length_b   1.000
_cell.length_c   1.000
_cell.angle_alpha   90.00
_cell.angle_beta   90.00
_cell.angle_gamma   90.00
#
_symmetry.space_group_name_H-M   'P 1'
#
loop_
_entity.id
_entity.type
_entity.pdbx_description
1 polymer ?
#
loop_
_entity_poly.entity_id
_entity_poly.type
_entity_poly.pdbx_seq_one_letter_code
_entity_poly.pdbx_strand_id
1 'polypeptide(L)'
;IIKLTKKTRIHGRSCEIRKVFSTFAEKFSPMNYKTYLFDFDYTLADSSRGIVKCFRIVLTRHQYLTVTDEAIKRTIGKTLEESFSILTGITDPAQLEAFRQEYRLEADVHMNVNTRLFPDTLSTLKELKKRGARVGIISTKYRFRILSYLEEYLPKDFLDIVVGGEDVKAPKPSPEGVKFALEHLGSSPEETLYIGDSTVDAETAQNAGVDFAGVLNGMTTAEELRVYPHKIIMQNLGELVQ
;
A
#
# COMPACT_ATOMS: atom_id res chain seq x y z
N ILE A 1 -69.61 18.59 -29.61
CA ILE A 1 -68.77 19.81 -29.71
C ILE A 1 -68.44 20.25 -28.30
N ILE A 2 -67.29 19.91 -27.75
CA ILE A 2 -66.60 20.73 -26.75
C ILE A 2 -65.10 20.25 -26.72
N LYS A 3 -64.21 21.15 -27.08
CA LYS A 3 -62.74 21.04 -26.90
C LYS A 3 -62.42 21.18 -25.42
N LEU A 4 -61.52 20.36 -24.90
CA LEU A 4 -60.82 20.63 -23.66
C LEU A 4 -59.36 20.25 -23.80
N THR A 5 -58.57 21.28 -24.02
CA THR A 5 -57.13 21.31 -23.83
C THR A 5 -56.79 21.37 -22.35
N LYS A 6 -56.00 20.44 -21.82
CA LYS A 6 -55.21 20.67 -20.61
C LYS A 6 -53.78 20.17 -20.83
N LYS A 7 -52.92 21.12 -21.08
CA LYS A 7 -51.48 20.99 -21.02
C LYS A 7 -51.09 21.05 -19.54
N THR A 8 -50.76 19.92 -18.92
CA THR A 8 -50.21 19.93 -17.57
C THR A 8 -48.68 19.92 -17.70
N ARG A 9 -48.05 21.02 -17.35
CA ARG A 9 -46.62 21.25 -17.31
C ARG A 9 -46.03 20.50 -16.11
N ILE A 10 -45.29 19.40 -16.33
CA ILE A 10 -44.45 18.73 -15.31
C ILE A 10 -43.07 19.37 -15.37
N HIS A 11 -42.85 20.46 -14.63
CA HIS A 11 -41.59 21.20 -14.54
C HIS A 11 -41.02 21.19 -13.10
N GLY A 12 -40.90 20.07 -12.45
CA GLY A 12 -40.33 20.02 -11.10
C GLY A 12 -39.43 18.82 -10.79
N ARG A 13 -39.69 17.68 -11.42
CA ARG A 13 -39.01 16.43 -11.05
C ARG A 13 -37.71 16.12 -11.85
N SER A 14 -37.49 16.80 -12.96
CA SER A 14 -36.30 16.54 -13.79
C SER A 14 -34.98 17.11 -13.21
N CYS A 15 -35.07 18.14 -12.37
CA CYS A 15 -33.89 18.79 -11.79
C CYS A 15 -33.34 18.06 -10.56
N GLU A 16 -34.26 17.50 -9.73
CA GLU A 16 -33.82 16.71 -8.55
C GLU A 16 -33.23 15.35 -8.93
N ILE A 17 -33.83 14.69 -9.94
CA ILE A 17 -33.29 13.43 -10.46
C ILE A 17 -31.90 13.65 -11.06
N ARG A 18 -31.64 14.74 -11.79
CA ARG A 18 -30.30 15.07 -12.31
C ARG A 18 -29.29 15.36 -11.20
N LYS A 19 -29.69 16.02 -10.10
CA LYS A 19 -28.81 16.25 -8.95
C LYS A 19 -28.47 14.94 -8.22
N VAL A 20 -29.42 14.03 -8.03
CA VAL A 20 -29.20 12.73 -7.39
C VAL A 20 -28.30 11.85 -8.27
N PHE A 21 -28.52 11.83 -9.60
CA PHE A 21 -27.62 11.09 -10.51
C PHE A 21 -26.24 11.74 -10.66
N SER A 22 -26.12 13.08 -10.59
CA SER A 22 -24.83 13.77 -10.56
C SER A 22 -24.06 13.43 -9.29
N THR A 23 -24.70 13.44 -8.12
CA THR A 23 -24.08 13.10 -6.83
C THR A 23 -23.71 11.60 -6.73
N PHE A 24 -24.42 10.72 -7.44
CA PHE A 24 -24.07 9.30 -7.56
C PHE A 24 -22.93 9.07 -8.56
N ALA A 25 -22.91 9.79 -9.68
CA ALA A 25 -21.86 9.70 -10.68
C ALA A 25 -20.51 10.30 -10.20
N GLU A 26 -20.55 11.33 -9.34
CA GLU A 26 -19.35 11.87 -8.69
C GLU A 26 -18.74 10.90 -7.66
N LYS A 27 -19.54 10.00 -7.06
CA LYS A 27 -19.08 8.95 -6.15
C LYS A 27 -18.43 7.77 -6.85
N PHE A 28 -18.58 7.62 -8.17
CA PHE A 28 -18.06 6.55 -9.00
C PHE A 28 -17.26 7.07 -10.20
N SER A 29 -16.67 8.27 -10.10
CA SER A 29 -15.64 8.63 -11.08
C SER A 29 -14.45 7.70 -10.85
N PRO A 30 -14.02 6.90 -11.84
CA PRO A 30 -12.85 6.05 -11.66
C PRO A 30 -11.69 6.93 -11.22
N MET A 31 -10.97 6.49 -10.20
CA MET A 31 -9.78 7.20 -9.71
C MET A 31 -8.78 7.25 -10.86
N ASN A 32 -8.63 8.43 -11.47
CA ASN A 32 -7.83 8.60 -12.68
C ASN A 32 -6.55 9.37 -12.36
N TYR A 33 -5.64 8.70 -11.65
CA TYR A 33 -4.30 9.20 -11.40
C TYR A 33 -3.36 8.79 -12.55
N LYS A 34 -2.33 9.57 -12.81
CA LYS A 34 -1.30 9.21 -13.78
C LYS A 34 -0.22 8.31 -13.19
N THR A 35 -0.09 8.34 -11.86
CA THR A 35 0.93 7.59 -11.11
C THR A 35 0.29 6.89 -9.92
N TYR A 36 0.58 5.62 -9.78
CA TYR A 36 0.17 4.78 -8.66
C TYR A 36 1.41 4.20 -8.01
N LEU A 37 1.61 4.54 -6.73
CA LEU A 37 2.71 4.04 -5.91
C LEU A 37 2.14 3.11 -4.84
N PHE A 38 2.68 1.91 -4.74
CA PHE A 38 2.20 0.88 -3.82
C PHE A 38 3.23 0.59 -2.73
N ASP A 39 2.79 0.29 -1.52
CA ASP A 39 3.60 -0.55 -0.65
C ASP A 39 3.60 -1.99 -1.13
N PHE A 40 4.47 -2.84 -0.58
CA PHE A 40 4.61 -4.23 -1.00
C PHE A 40 3.97 -5.22 -0.01
N ASP A 41 4.47 -5.25 1.24
CA ASP A 41 4.02 -6.20 2.25
C ASP A 41 2.60 -5.87 2.72
N TYR A 42 1.68 -6.84 2.72
CA TYR A 42 0.25 -6.65 2.99
C TYR A 42 -0.50 -5.71 2.03
N THR A 43 0.17 -5.15 1.05
CA THR A 43 -0.48 -4.36 -0.01
C THR A 43 -0.55 -5.15 -1.31
N LEU A 44 0.59 -5.51 -1.91
CA LEU A 44 0.67 -6.32 -3.13
C LEU A 44 0.82 -7.81 -2.83
N ALA A 45 1.45 -8.16 -1.70
CA ALA A 45 1.76 -9.53 -1.34
C ALA A 45 1.58 -9.80 0.16
N ASP A 46 1.10 -10.99 0.50
CA ASP A 46 1.20 -11.54 1.84
C ASP A 46 2.55 -12.25 2.00
N SER A 47 3.48 -11.56 2.65
CA SER A 47 4.77 -12.12 3.08
C SER A 47 4.84 -12.40 4.58
N SER A 48 3.71 -12.29 5.28
CA SER A 48 3.64 -12.43 6.74
C SER A 48 4.23 -13.74 7.25
N ARG A 49 4.00 -14.86 6.54
CA ARG A 49 4.56 -16.16 6.92
C ARG A 49 6.08 -16.17 6.90
N GLY A 50 6.69 -15.56 5.88
CA GLY A 50 8.14 -15.42 5.77
C GLY A 50 8.70 -14.49 6.84
N ILE A 51 8.05 -13.33 7.03
CA ILE A 51 8.45 -12.33 8.04
C ILE A 51 8.36 -12.93 9.44
N VAL A 52 7.23 -13.52 9.82
CA VAL A 52 7.05 -14.16 11.14
C VAL A 52 8.09 -15.26 11.36
N LYS A 53 8.35 -16.09 10.35
CA LYS A 53 9.36 -17.15 10.46
C LYS A 53 10.75 -16.58 10.74
N CYS A 54 11.19 -15.56 10.01
CA CYS A 54 12.49 -14.94 10.20
C CYS A 54 12.63 -14.28 11.58
N PHE A 55 11.61 -13.50 12.00
CA PHE A 55 11.57 -12.94 13.35
C PHE A 55 11.62 -14.03 14.43
N ARG A 56 10.80 -15.08 14.27
CA ARG A 56 10.73 -16.19 15.24
C ARG A 56 12.08 -16.87 15.43
N ILE A 57 12.84 -17.11 14.35
CA ILE A 57 14.16 -17.71 14.42
C ILE A 57 15.11 -16.82 15.22
N VAL A 58 15.19 -15.52 14.93
CA VAL A 58 16.07 -14.58 15.63
C VAL A 58 15.63 -14.43 17.09
N LEU A 59 14.34 -14.17 17.34
CA LEU A 59 13.81 -14.01 18.70
C LEU A 59 14.04 -15.25 19.57
N THR A 60 13.87 -16.46 19.03
CA THR A 60 14.13 -17.71 19.73
C THR A 60 15.61 -17.88 20.08
N ARG A 61 16.51 -17.56 19.15
CA ARG A 61 17.95 -17.59 19.33
C ARG A 61 18.41 -16.70 20.50
N HIS A 62 17.72 -15.57 20.67
CA HIS A 62 17.98 -14.60 21.74
C HIS A 62 17.02 -14.73 22.95
N GLN A 63 16.31 -15.86 23.10
CA GLN A 63 15.45 -16.20 24.23
C GLN A 63 14.20 -15.30 24.42
N TYR A 64 13.75 -14.60 23.39
CA TYR A 64 12.48 -13.84 23.38
C TYR A 64 11.29 -14.75 23.04
N LEU A 65 11.03 -15.74 23.90
CA LEU A 65 10.08 -16.83 23.64
C LEU A 65 8.60 -16.42 23.79
N THR A 66 8.33 -15.33 24.49
CA THR A 66 6.95 -14.88 24.81
C THR A 66 6.35 -13.97 23.73
N VAL A 67 7.16 -13.50 22.78
CA VAL A 67 6.67 -12.68 21.67
C VAL A 67 5.71 -13.50 20.81
N THR A 68 4.51 -12.99 20.57
CA THR A 68 3.49 -13.69 19.76
C THR A 68 3.65 -13.40 18.28
N ASP A 69 3.14 -14.30 17.42
CA ASP A 69 3.12 -14.07 15.97
C ASP A 69 2.28 -12.84 15.60
N GLU A 70 1.22 -12.58 16.36
CA GLU A 70 0.36 -11.41 16.20
C GLU A 70 1.13 -10.11 16.47
N ALA A 71 1.95 -10.09 17.54
CA ALA A 71 2.81 -8.94 17.81
C ALA A 71 3.81 -8.70 16.67
N ILE A 72 4.40 -9.76 16.11
CA ILE A 72 5.31 -9.65 14.96
C ILE A 72 4.57 -9.08 13.76
N LYS A 73 3.39 -9.62 13.41
CA LYS A 73 2.59 -9.15 12.26
C LYS A 73 2.24 -7.67 12.35
N ARG A 74 1.96 -7.15 13.56
CA ARG A 74 1.66 -5.74 13.78
C ARG A 74 2.87 -4.81 13.57
N THR A 75 4.07 -5.33 13.45
CA THR A 75 5.26 -4.54 13.11
C THR A 75 5.57 -4.50 11.60
N ILE A 76 4.84 -5.27 10.80
CA ILE A 76 5.04 -5.29 9.33
C ILE A 76 4.78 -3.88 8.77
N GLY A 77 5.65 -3.41 7.88
CA GLY A 77 5.64 -2.04 7.37
C GLY A 77 6.65 -1.11 8.07
N LYS A 78 7.07 -1.42 9.28
CA LYS A 78 8.13 -0.71 10.02
C LYS A 78 9.53 -1.18 9.61
N THR A 79 10.57 -0.45 10.04
CA THR A 79 11.95 -0.94 9.90
C THR A 79 12.20 -2.15 10.78
N LEU A 80 13.23 -2.95 10.46
CA LEU A 80 13.59 -4.11 11.28
C LEU A 80 14.04 -3.69 12.67
N GLU A 81 14.82 -2.60 12.78
CA GLU A 81 15.29 -2.06 14.03
C GLU A 81 14.11 -1.61 14.92
N GLU A 82 13.16 -0.86 14.37
CA GLU A 82 11.96 -0.46 15.08
C GLU A 82 11.13 -1.67 15.53
N SER A 83 10.96 -2.64 14.63
CA SER A 83 10.22 -3.87 14.91
C SER A 83 10.87 -4.68 16.05
N PHE A 84 12.19 -4.90 16.00
CA PHE A 84 12.88 -5.58 17.08
C PHE A 84 12.83 -4.79 18.39
N SER A 85 12.97 -3.46 18.33
CA SER A 85 12.84 -2.61 19.53
C SER A 85 11.48 -2.76 20.20
N ILE A 86 10.39 -2.71 19.40
CA ILE A 86 9.01 -2.91 19.89
C ILE A 86 8.84 -4.30 20.51
N LEU A 87 9.36 -5.33 19.85
CA LEU A 87 9.14 -6.73 20.25
C LEU A 87 9.98 -7.17 21.46
N THR A 88 11.15 -6.55 21.66
CA THR A 88 12.12 -6.98 22.68
C THR A 88 12.35 -5.97 23.79
N GLY A 89 11.97 -4.70 23.56
CA GLY A 89 12.30 -3.58 24.46
C GLY A 89 13.75 -3.09 24.34
N ILE A 90 14.57 -3.66 23.44
CA ILE A 90 15.94 -3.23 23.19
C ILE A 90 15.94 -1.87 22.50
N THR A 91 16.82 -0.98 22.94
CA THR A 91 17.03 0.34 22.32
C THR A 91 18.49 0.57 21.93
N ASP A 92 19.40 -0.36 22.28
CA ASP A 92 20.81 -0.26 21.88
C ASP A 92 20.97 -0.47 20.38
N PRO A 93 21.50 0.53 19.64
CA PRO A 93 21.62 0.45 18.19
C PRO A 93 22.49 -0.69 17.70
N ALA A 94 23.54 -1.06 18.45
CA ALA A 94 24.44 -2.14 18.06
C ALA A 94 23.77 -3.52 18.13
N GLN A 95 22.93 -3.73 19.16
CA GLN A 95 22.13 -4.96 19.28
C GLN A 95 21.04 -5.05 18.23
N LEU A 96 20.33 -3.94 17.96
CA LEU A 96 19.32 -3.88 16.91
C LEU A 96 19.92 -4.16 15.53
N GLU A 97 21.10 -3.60 15.25
CA GLU A 97 21.85 -3.89 14.01
C GLU A 97 22.24 -5.37 13.91
N ALA A 98 22.68 -5.99 15.00
CA ALA A 98 22.99 -7.41 15.01
C ALA A 98 21.75 -8.27 14.70
N PHE A 99 20.60 -7.95 15.31
CA PHE A 99 19.31 -8.63 15.03
C PHE A 99 18.87 -8.43 13.57
N ARG A 100 19.04 -7.23 13.04
CA ARG A 100 18.78 -6.95 11.62
C ARG A 100 19.63 -7.80 10.69
N GLN A 101 20.92 -7.94 10.98
CA GLN A 101 21.82 -8.79 10.19
C GLN A 101 21.42 -10.26 10.23
N GLU A 102 21.11 -10.80 11.42
CA GLU A 102 20.62 -12.17 11.54
C GLU A 102 19.30 -12.37 10.76
N TYR A 103 18.34 -11.45 10.92
CA TYR A 103 17.10 -11.51 10.17
C TYR A 103 17.31 -11.52 8.65
N ARG A 104 18.27 -10.74 8.14
CA ARG A 104 18.58 -10.70 6.70
C ARG A 104 19.04 -12.04 6.18
N LEU A 105 19.90 -12.75 6.93
CA LEU A 105 20.34 -14.09 6.58
C LEU A 105 19.18 -15.09 6.53
N GLU A 106 18.28 -15.04 7.51
CA GLU A 106 17.09 -15.90 7.50
C GLU A 106 16.12 -15.53 6.35
N ALA A 107 16.01 -14.26 6.03
CA ALA A 107 15.17 -13.78 4.95
C ALA A 107 15.68 -14.21 3.56
N ASP A 108 16.99 -14.39 3.37
CA ASP A 108 17.55 -14.92 2.13
C ASP A 108 17.04 -16.34 1.81
N VAL A 109 16.76 -17.12 2.86
CA VAL A 109 16.30 -18.51 2.73
C VAL A 109 14.79 -18.61 2.73
N HIS A 110 14.11 -17.81 3.57
CA HIS A 110 12.73 -18.07 3.93
C HIS A 110 11.71 -17.10 3.36
N MET A 111 12.13 -15.93 2.84
CA MET A 111 11.17 -14.87 2.49
C MET A 111 10.36 -15.24 1.23
N ASN A 112 11.01 -15.41 0.09
CA ASN A 112 10.31 -15.59 -1.19
C ASN A 112 9.42 -16.84 -1.22
N VAL A 113 9.91 -17.97 -0.67
CA VAL A 113 9.13 -19.23 -0.62
C VAL A 113 7.87 -19.15 0.25
N ASN A 114 7.81 -18.17 1.16
CA ASN A 114 6.67 -17.92 2.04
C ASN A 114 5.91 -16.63 1.70
N THR A 115 6.16 -16.02 0.56
CA THR A 115 5.43 -14.85 0.05
C THR A 115 4.39 -15.31 -0.98
N ARG A 116 3.22 -14.66 -1.02
CA ARG A 116 2.17 -14.90 -2.02
C ARG A 116 1.57 -13.57 -2.44
N LEU A 117 1.42 -13.32 -3.74
CA LEU A 117 0.65 -12.17 -4.22
C LEU A 117 -0.82 -12.31 -3.80
N PHE A 118 -1.46 -11.19 -3.48
CA PHE A 118 -2.91 -11.18 -3.34
C PHE A 118 -3.59 -11.45 -4.70
N PRO A 119 -4.79 -12.05 -4.71
CA PRO A 119 -5.43 -12.50 -5.96
C PRO A 119 -5.55 -11.42 -7.02
N ASP A 120 -5.86 -10.19 -6.61
CA ASP A 120 -6.13 -9.07 -7.53
C ASP A 120 -4.87 -8.27 -7.91
N THR A 121 -3.71 -8.56 -7.32
CA THR A 121 -2.49 -7.78 -7.54
C THR A 121 -2.12 -7.69 -9.02
N LEU A 122 -1.94 -8.81 -9.69
CA LEU A 122 -1.47 -8.82 -11.08
C LEU A 122 -2.49 -8.22 -12.05
N SER A 123 -3.79 -8.48 -11.85
CA SER A 123 -4.84 -7.92 -12.69
C SER A 123 -4.93 -6.40 -12.54
N THR A 124 -4.85 -5.90 -11.30
CA THR A 124 -4.87 -4.46 -11.00
C THR A 124 -3.66 -3.74 -11.62
N LEU A 125 -2.45 -4.24 -11.39
CA LEU A 125 -1.23 -3.63 -11.95
C LEU A 125 -1.26 -3.59 -13.48
N LYS A 126 -1.68 -4.69 -14.13
CA LYS A 126 -1.79 -4.78 -15.59
C LYS A 126 -2.86 -3.84 -16.15
N GLU A 127 -3.99 -3.71 -15.48
CA GLU A 127 -5.05 -2.79 -15.90
C GLU A 127 -4.61 -1.33 -15.79
N LEU A 128 -3.91 -0.95 -14.71
CA LEU A 128 -3.36 0.41 -14.56
C LEU A 128 -2.33 0.72 -15.67
N LYS A 129 -1.42 -0.20 -15.96
CA LYS A 129 -0.47 -0.03 -17.08
C LYS A 129 -1.18 0.08 -18.44
N LYS A 130 -2.22 -0.72 -18.67
CA LYS A 130 -3.04 -0.65 -19.88
C LYS A 130 -3.75 0.71 -20.03
N ARG A 131 -4.14 1.35 -18.93
CA ARG A 131 -4.69 2.73 -18.90
C ARG A 131 -3.60 3.80 -19.11
N GLY A 132 -2.34 3.42 -19.28
CA GLY A 132 -1.21 4.33 -19.46
C GLY A 132 -0.67 4.93 -18.17
N ALA A 133 -1.05 4.41 -17.01
CA ALA A 133 -0.53 4.88 -15.74
C ALA A 133 0.91 4.40 -15.50
N ARG A 134 1.67 5.21 -14.75
CA ARG A 134 2.95 4.81 -14.17
C ARG A 134 2.69 4.05 -12.88
N VAL A 135 3.42 2.97 -12.67
CA VAL A 135 3.25 2.08 -11.53
C VAL A 135 4.58 1.84 -10.84
N GLY A 136 4.65 2.17 -9.55
CA GLY A 136 5.86 2.00 -8.74
C GLY A 136 5.59 1.38 -7.38
N ILE A 137 6.68 1.00 -6.70
CA ILE A 137 6.65 0.44 -5.35
C ILE A 137 7.54 1.28 -4.44
N ILE A 138 7.05 1.61 -3.24
CA ILE A 138 7.79 2.28 -2.16
C ILE A 138 7.64 1.43 -0.90
N SER A 139 8.69 0.79 -0.45
CA SER A 139 8.61 -0.15 0.67
C SER A 139 9.82 -0.03 1.62
N THR A 140 9.63 -0.42 2.88
CA THR A 140 10.73 -0.63 3.84
C THR A 140 11.52 -1.91 3.55
N LYS A 141 10.92 -2.83 2.76
CA LYS A 141 11.60 -4.02 2.24
C LYS A 141 12.68 -3.63 1.24
N TYR A 142 13.77 -4.38 1.19
CA TYR A 142 14.83 -4.15 0.23
C TYR A 142 14.37 -4.38 -1.22
N ARG A 143 14.72 -3.46 -2.10
CA ARG A 143 14.35 -3.46 -3.53
C ARG A 143 14.70 -4.78 -4.22
N PHE A 144 15.91 -5.30 -3.98
CA PHE A 144 16.32 -6.55 -4.63
C PHE A 144 15.44 -7.74 -4.26
N ARG A 145 14.87 -7.78 -3.03
CA ARG A 145 13.94 -8.85 -2.61
C ARG A 145 12.58 -8.74 -3.29
N ILE A 146 12.11 -7.50 -3.46
CA ILE A 146 10.86 -7.23 -4.19
C ILE A 146 11.03 -7.66 -5.65
N LEU A 147 12.10 -7.21 -6.30
CA LEU A 147 12.36 -7.51 -7.71
C LEU A 147 12.55 -9.01 -7.93
N SER A 148 13.39 -9.69 -7.13
CA SER A 148 13.64 -11.13 -7.27
C SER A 148 12.37 -11.98 -7.08
N TYR A 149 11.41 -11.52 -6.27
CA TYR A 149 10.13 -12.20 -6.14
C TYR A 149 9.21 -11.92 -7.33
N LEU A 150 9.13 -10.67 -7.79
CA LEU A 150 8.23 -10.27 -8.87
C LEU A 150 8.68 -10.73 -10.27
N GLU A 151 9.96 -11.06 -10.46
CA GLU A 151 10.49 -11.60 -11.72
C GLU A 151 9.79 -12.89 -12.18
N GLU A 152 9.18 -13.65 -11.25
CA GLU A 152 8.38 -14.84 -11.58
C GLU A 152 7.00 -14.50 -12.20
N TYR A 153 6.51 -13.26 -12.02
CA TYR A 153 5.14 -12.85 -12.34
C TYR A 153 5.04 -11.73 -13.37
N LEU A 154 6.05 -10.88 -13.43
CA LEU A 154 6.05 -9.65 -14.24
C LEU A 154 7.32 -9.54 -15.07
N PRO A 155 7.26 -8.99 -16.30
CA PRO A 155 8.45 -8.63 -17.07
C PRO A 155 9.37 -7.69 -16.28
N LYS A 156 10.67 -7.75 -16.53
CA LYS A 156 11.69 -6.98 -15.81
C LYS A 156 11.42 -5.47 -15.76
N ASP A 157 10.90 -4.90 -16.85
CA ASP A 157 10.66 -3.45 -16.99
C ASP A 157 9.17 -3.10 -16.82
N PHE A 158 8.41 -3.95 -16.14
CA PHE A 158 6.97 -3.71 -15.94
C PHE A 158 6.71 -2.55 -15.00
N LEU A 159 7.45 -2.46 -13.89
CA LEU A 159 7.36 -1.37 -12.92
C LEU A 159 8.22 -0.20 -13.38
N ASP A 160 7.68 1.00 -13.30
CA ASP A 160 8.40 2.22 -13.69
C ASP A 160 9.44 2.64 -12.65
N ILE A 161 9.23 2.27 -11.37
CA ILE A 161 10.18 2.47 -10.28
C ILE A 161 9.93 1.51 -9.12
N VAL A 162 10.99 1.11 -8.43
CA VAL A 162 10.94 0.44 -7.12
C VAL A 162 11.92 1.12 -6.19
N VAL A 163 11.43 1.65 -5.08
CA VAL A 163 12.24 2.26 -4.01
C VAL A 163 12.14 1.36 -2.79
N GLY A 164 13.26 0.76 -2.41
CA GLY A 164 13.38 -0.08 -1.22
C GLY A 164 13.97 0.66 -0.03
N GLY A 165 14.03 -0.02 1.11
CA GLY A 165 14.57 0.56 2.34
C GLY A 165 16.04 0.98 2.24
N GLU A 166 16.82 0.38 1.34
CA GLU A 166 18.22 0.74 1.09
C GLU A 166 18.40 1.98 0.20
N ASP A 167 17.36 2.43 -0.47
CA ASP A 167 17.42 3.54 -1.42
C ASP A 167 17.18 4.91 -0.76
N VAL A 168 16.77 4.92 0.52
CA VAL A 168 16.44 6.14 1.28
C VAL A 168 17.25 6.25 2.56
N LYS A 169 17.49 7.46 3.02
CA LYS A 169 18.15 7.74 4.31
C LYS A 169 17.15 7.70 5.45
N ALA A 170 15.95 8.19 5.20
CA ALA A 170 14.86 8.19 6.16
C ALA A 170 13.72 7.28 5.65
N PRO A 171 13.45 6.17 6.38
CA PRO A 171 12.38 5.24 6.01
C PRO A 171 10.99 5.85 6.21
N LYS A 172 9.95 5.19 5.69
CA LYS A 172 8.55 5.52 5.99
C LYS A 172 8.36 5.65 7.51
N PRO A 173 7.63 6.66 8.01
CA PRO A 173 6.73 7.56 7.29
C PRO A 173 7.40 8.83 6.68
N SER A 174 8.73 8.87 6.54
CA SER A 174 9.38 9.93 5.77
C SER A 174 8.86 9.95 4.33
N PRO A 175 8.63 11.15 3.75
CA PRO A 175 8.20 11.28 2.36
C PRO A 175 9.33 11.04 1.34
N GLU A 176 10.55 10.74 1.79
CA GLU A 176 11.76 10.70 0.95
C GLU A 176 11.60 9.76 -0.25
N GLY A 177 11.14 8.52 -0.01
CA GLY A 177 10.96 7.54 -1.08
C GLY A 177 9.90 7.93 -2.10
N VAL A 178 8.77 8.52 -1.64
CA VAL A 178 7.73 9.02 -2.53
C VAL A 178 8.25 10.20 -3.35
N LYS A 179 8.90 11.19 -2.73
CA LYS A 179 9.47 12.35 -3.43
C LYS A 179 10.52 11.94 -4.47
N PHE A 180 11.39 10.98 -4.12
CA PHE A 180 12.35 10.41 -5.05
C PHE A 180 11.65 9.77 -6.26
N ALA A 181 10.58 9.00 -6.02
CA ALA A 181 9.81 8.39 -7.10
C ALA A 181 9.12 9.43 -7.99
N LEU A 182 8.53 10.48 -7.41
CA LEU A 182 7.89 11.57 -8.18
C LEU A 182 8.88 12.28 -9.08
N GLU A 183 10.05 12.62 -8.56
CA GLU A 183 11.13 13.26 -9.33
C GLU A 183 11.57 12.37 -10.49
N HIS A 184 11.86 11.09 -10.20
CA HIS A 184 12.30 10.12 -11.21
C HIS A 184 11.27 9.91 -12.33
N LEU A 185 9.99 9.86 -11.96
CA LEU A 185 8.88 9.65 -12.91
C LEU A 185 8.42 10.94 -13.60
N GLY A 186 8.88 12.11 -13.16
CA GLY A 186 8.35 13.40 -13.62
C GLY A 186 6.85 13.52 -13.34
N SER A 187 6.40 13.07 -12.15
CA SER A 187 5.00 13.10 -11.72
C SER A 187 4.80 14.19 -10.67
N SER A 188 3.60 14.79 -10.65
CA SER A 188 3.25 15.72 -9.58
C SER A 188 2.51 15.00 -8.43
N PRO A 189 2.50 15.56 -7.21
CA PRO A 189 1.74 15.00 -6.09
C PRO A 189 0.25 14.86 -6.40
N GLU A 190 -0.35 15.84 -7.08
CA GLU A 190 -1.80 15.89 -7.38
C GLU A 190 -2.22 14.81 -8.39
N GLU A 191 -1.28 14.29 -9.17
CA GLU A 191 -1.50 13.24 -10.16
C GLU A 191 -1.15 11.85 -9.62
N THR A 192 -0.82 11.74 -8.32
CA THR A 192 -0.28 10.53 -7.71
C THR A 192 -1.18 10.02 -6.60
N LEU A 193 -1.48 8.73 -6.64
CA LEU A 193 -2.13 7.98 -5.57
C LEU A 193 -1.11 7.02 -4.93
N TYR A 194 -0.99 7.09 -3.60
CA TYR A 194 -0.23 6.12 -2.82
C TYR A 194 -1.18 5.09 -2.21
N ILE A 195 -0.87 3.80 -2.35
CA ILE A 195 -1.69 2.69 -1.90
C ILE A 195 -0.92 1.89 -0.86
N GLY A 196 -1.51 1.68 0.32
CA GLY A 196 -0.90 0.91 1.40
C GLY A 196 -1.93 0.33 2.36
N ASP A 197 -1.49 -0.55 3.25
CA ASP A 197 -2.35 -1.22 4.22
C ASP A 197 -2.21 -0.69 5.65
N SER A 198 -1.25 0.19 5.91
CA SER A 198 -0.86 0.59 7.27
C SER A 198 -0.99 2.10 7.52
N THR A 199 -1.01 2.46 8.81
CA THR A 199 -0.94 3.87 9.23
C THR A 199 0.38 4.53 8.80
N VAL A 200 1.48 3.74 8.72
CA VAL A 200 2.77 4.23 8.22
C VAL A 200 2.66 4.68 6.76
N ASP A 201 1.88 3.98 5.95
CA ASP A 201 1.62 4.34 4.55
C ASP A 201 0.78 5.61 4.44
N ALA A 202 -0.28 5.69 5.25
CA ALA A 202 -1.15 6.87 5.29
C ALA A 202 -0.36 8.13 5.70
N GLU A 203 0.49 8.02 6.73
CA GLU A 203 1.39 9.10 7.15
C GLU A 203 2.42 9.45 6.06
N THR A 204 2.97 8.45 5.38
CA THR A 204 3.91 8.66 4.27
C THR A 204 3.27 9.47 3.15
N ALA A 205 2.05 9.10 2.74
CA ALA A 205 1.29 9.82 1.72
C ALA A 205 0.99 11.26 2.16
N GLN A 206 0.53 11.45 3.40
CA GLN A 206 0.26 12.77 3.97
C GLN A 206 1.52 13.65 3.99
N ASN A 207 2.65 13.09 4.45
CA ASN A 207 3.93 13.82 4.53
C ASN A 207 4.49 14.16 3.14
N ALA A 208 4.19 13.33 2.14
CA ALA A 208 4.58 13.58 0.74
C ALA A 208 3.64 14.53 0.00
N GLY A 209 2.45 14.79 0.55
CA GLY A 209 1.42 15.62 -0.09
C GLY A 209 0.71 14.93 -1.26
N VAL A 210 0.72 13.58 -1.29
CA VAL A 210 0.00 12.78 -2.28
C VAL A 210 -1.31 12.23 -1.71
N ASP A 211 -2.25 11.89 -2.57
CA ASP A 211 -3.48 11.23 -2.16
C ASP A 211 -3.22 9.80 -1.68
N PHE A 212 -4.03 9.32 -0.74
CA PHE A 212 -3.93 7.98 -0.15
C PHE A 212 -5.16 7.12 -0.42
N ALA A 213 -4.93 5.83 -0.71
CA ALA A 213 -5.92 4.77 -0.71
C ALA A 213 -5.48 3.63 0.20
N GLY A 214 -6.32 3.29 1.18
CA GLY A 214 -6.07 2.17 2.08
C GLY A 214 -6.57 0.84 1.50
N VAL A 215 -5.86 -0.28 1.75
CA VAL A 215 -6.34 -1.63 1.47
C VAL A 215 -6.30 -2.48 2.75
N LEU A 216 -7.37 -3.22 3.02
CA LEU A 216 -7.54 -3.97 4.28
C LEU A 216 -6.99 -5.41 4.16
N ASN A 217 -5.80 -5.55 3.60
CA ASN A 217 -5.11 -6.84 3.46
C ASN A 217 -4.20 -7.18 4.67
N GLY A 218 -3.87 -6.17 5.48
CA GLY A 218 -2.94 -6.28 6.60
C GLY A 218 -3.60 -6.33 7.96
N MET A 219 -2.88 -5.83 8.97
CA MET A 219 -3.29 -5.85 10.37
C MET A 219 -3.98 -4.56 10.83
N THR A 220 -3.96 -3.51 10.00
CA THR A 220 -4.56 -2.22 10.31
C THR A 220 -6.06 -2.26 9.97
N THR A 221 -6.88 -1.81 10.90
CA THR A 221 -8.34 -1.75 10.70
C THR A 221 -8.75 -0.54 9.86
N ALA A 222 -9.97 -0.59 9.31
CA ALA A 222 -10.53 0.56 8.61
C ALA A 222 -10.68 1.79 9.52
N GLU A 223 -10.96 1.59 10.81
CA GLU A 223 -11.06 2.66 11.81
C GLU A 223 -9.71 3.35 12.00
N GLU A 224 -8.63 2.59 12.10
CA GLU A 224 -7.26 3.12 12.23
C GLU A 224 -6.85 3.93 10.98
N LEU A 225 -7.20 3.47 9.77
CA LEU A 225 -6.91 4.19 8.54
C LEU A 225 -7.78 5.45 8.34
N ARG A 226 -9.04 5.44 8.83
CA ARG A 226 -9.96 6.58 8.65
C ARG A 226 -9.53 7.86 9.36
N VAL A 227 -8.61 7.79 10.31
CA VAL A 227 -8.08 8.99 10.99
C VAL A 227 -7.16 9.81 10.10
N TYR A 228 -6.69 9.23 8.99
CA TYR A 228 -5.82 9.90 8.02
C TYR A 228 -6.61 10.39 6.81
N PRO A 229 -6.15 11.46 6.13
CA PRO A 229 -6.71 11.84 4.83
C PRO A 229 -6.63 10.66 3.85
N HIS A 230 -7.75 10.30 3.23
CA HIS A 230 -7.81 9.19 2.27
C HIS A 230 -8.88 9.43 1.21
N LYS A 231 -8.71 8.83 0.04
CA LYS A 231 -9.73 8.83 -1.03
C LYS A 231 -10.71 7.67 -0.86
N ILE A 232 -10.16 6.49 -0.55
CA ILE A 232 -10.94 5.26 -0.35
C ILE A 232 -10.19 4.32 0.60
N ILE A 233 -10.96 3.47 1.28
CA ILE A 233 -10.44 2.30 2.00
C ILE A 233 -11.12 1.08 1.40
N MET A 234 -10.32 0.21 0.77
CA MET A 234 -10.74 -0.93 -0.06
C MET A 234 -10.60 -2.24 0.71
N GLN A 235 -11.47 -3.21 0.40
CA GLN A 235 -11.33 -4.59 0.90
C GLN A 235 -10.22 -5.35 0.15
N ASN A 236 -10.01 -5.03 -1.12
CA ASN A 236 -8.99 -5.64 -1.99
C ASN A 236 -8.59 -4.67 -3.10
N LEU A 237 -7.47 -4.94 -3.75
CA LEU A 237 -6.94 -4.07 -4.81
C LEU A 237 -7.81 -4.02 -6.07
N GLY A 238 -8.68 -5.01 -6.30
CA GLY A 238 -9.57 -5.03 -7.47
C GLY A 238 -10.52 -3.83 -7.51
N GLU A 239 -10.86 -3.26 -6.34
CA GLU A 239 -11.72 -2.07 -6.24
C GLU A 239 -11.07 -0.80 -6.84
N LEU A 240 -9.73 -0.79 -6.98
CA LEU A 240 -9.01 0.35 -7.54
C LEU A 240 -9.26 0.54 -9.04
N VAL A 241 -9.68 -0.50 -9.75
CA VAL A 241 -9.79 -0.52 -11.23
C VAL A 241 -11.20 -0.79 -11.74
N GLN A 242 -12.18 -0.88 -10.83
CA GLN A 242 -13.60 -1.08 -11.15
C GLN A 242 -14.30 0.17 -11.70
#